data_793c14a17791ac9c8532ccee9fe80ce8
#
_entry.id   793c14a17791ac9c8532ccee9fe80ce8
#
_cell.length_a   1.000
_cell.length_b   1.000
_cell.length_c   1.000
_cell.angle_alpha   90.00
_cell.angle_beta   90.00
_cell.angle_gamma   90.00
#
_symmetry.space_group_name_H-M   'P 1'
#
loop_
_entity.id
_entity.type
_entity.pdbx_description
1 polymer ?
#
loop_
_entity_poly.entity_id
_entity_poly.type
_entity_poly.pdbx_seq_one_letter_code
_entity_poly.pdbx_strand_id
1 'polypeptide(L)'
;MLALAVLDIPGSVWSDRYGGGWKRARFQVPLVLGYTALSFLSGFKFLSGHLASFIALRVGVNLGAGWGEPVGVSNTAEWWPVERRGFALGAHHTGYPIGAMLSGIVASFVIATFGEENWRYVFFFAFVVALPLMIFWSRYSTAERITQLYVDIAAKGMTAPDSTPSPNVKGQAWATFKATIANRNIALTAGNTMLTQVVYMGVNIVLPAYLYNILNLSLAESAGMSVVFTLTGIVGQLVWPSLSDIIGRRITLIICGLWMAASVGAFYFANTMLIIIVVQLLFGLVANAVWPIYYAVASDSAQPSATSTANGIITTAMFIGGGIAPVLMGSLISAGGGWTSLGGYTVCFFVMAGCALGGAFLQLFSHRPEVLVVEPQV
;
A
#
# COMPACT_ATOMS: atom_id res chain seq x y z
N MET A 1 9.37 9.56 -0.87
CA MET A 1 8.16 9.23 -0.09
C MET A 1 7.46 10.47 0.49
N LEU A 2 8.11 11.34 1.25
CA LEU A 2 7.42 12.51 1.84
C LEU A 2 6.74 13.46 0.81
N ALA A 3 7.35 13.65 -0.37
CA ALA A 3 6.74 14.45 -1.43
C ALA A 3 5.45 13.81 -2.01
N LEU A 4 5.34 12.48 -1.97
CA LEU A 4 4.15 11.73 -2.39
C LEU A 4 2.97 12.04 -1.46
N ALA A 5 3.21 12.04 -0.14
CA ALA A 5 2.20 12.30 0.88
C ALA A 5 1.46 13.64 0.69
N VAL A 6 2.11 14.64 0.09
CA VAL A 6 1.53 15.99 -0.09
C VAL A 6 0.39 15.99 -1.11
N LEU A 7 0.46 15.16 -2.15
CA LEU A 7 -0.54 15.13 -3.23
C LEU A 7 -1.66 14.10 -3.02
N ASP A 8 -1.50 13.14 -2.12
CA ASP A 8 -2.49 12.09 -1.90
C ASP A 8 -3.84 12.64 -1.43
N ILE A 9 -3.82 13.54 -0.45
CA ILE A 9 -5.04 14.12 0.11
C ILE A 9 -5.76 15.03 -0.90
N PRO A 10 -5.12 16.02 -1.55
CA PRO A 10 -5.78 16.84 -2.57
C PRO A 10 -6.37 16.02 -3.70
N GLY A 11 -5.64 15.00 -4.16
CA GLY A 11 -6.07 14.11 -5.23
C GLY A 11 -7.26 13.25 -4.84
N SER A 12 -7.24 12.72 -3.64
CA SER A 12 -8.33 11.92 -3.08
C SER A 12 -9.61 12.74 -2.91
N VAL A 13 -9.50 13.96 -2.39
CA VAL A 13 -10.63 14.90 -2.28
C VAL A 13 -11.19 15.25 -3.66
N TRP A 14 -10.32 15.45 -4.65
CA TRP A 14 -10.78 15.70 -6.01
C TRP A 14 -11.49 14.48 -6.62
N SER A 15 -10.96 13.29 -6.40
CA SER A 15 -11.59 12.03 -6.82
C SER A 15 -12.99 11.85 -6.22
N ASP A 16 -13.17 12.17 -4.93
CA ASP A 16 -14.49 12.11 -4.26
C ASP A 16 -15.48 13.11 -4.84
N ARG A 17 -15.02 14.31 -5.21
CA ARG A 17 -15.84 15.32 -5.88
C ARG A 17 -16.25 14.93 -7.30
N TYR A 18 -15.37 14.26 -8.03
CA TYR A 18 -15.67 13.75 -9.36
C TYR A 18 -16.76 12.67 -9.30
N GLY A 19 -16.78 11.87 -8.22
CA GLY A 19 -17.80 10.90 -7.90
C GLY A 19 -17.26 9.47 -7.85
N GLY A 20 -17.98 8.62 -7.12
CA GLY A 20 -17.69 7.20 -6.97
C GLY A 20 -18.12 6.33 -8.15
N GLY A 21 -17.92 5.03 -7.99
CA GLY A 21 -18.32 4.01 -8.94
C GLY A 21 -17.70 4.19 -10.32
N TRP A 22 -18.51 4.21 -11.36
CA TRP A 22 -18.02 4.34 -12.74
C TRP A 22 -17.31 5.68 -13.02
N LYS A 23 -17.67 6.75 -12.32
CA LYS A 23 -17.00 8.05 -12.45
C LYS A 23 -15.57 7.96 -11.93
N ARG A 24 -15.36 7.37 -10.74
CA ARG A 24 -14.03 7.16 -10.18
C ARG A 24 -13.18 6.25 -11.09
N ALA A 25 -13.78 5.20 -11.65
CA ALA A 25 -13.09 4.36 -12.63
C ALA A 25 -12.61 5.17 -13.86
N ARG A 26 -13.46 6.05 -14.40
CA ARG A 26 -13.05 6.96 -15.49
C ARG A 26 -12.01 7.99 -15.08
N PHE A 27 -12.03 8.44 -13.83
CA PHE A 27 -11.01 9.33 -13.29
C PHE A 27 -9.64 8.63 -13.16
N GLN A 28 -9.64 7.36 -12.77
CA GLN A 28 -8.43 6.55 -12.63
C GLN A 28 -7.70 6.32 -13.96
N VAL A 29 -8.43 6.17 -15.07
CA VAL A 29 -7.84 5.86 -16.38
C VAL A 29 -6.78 6.88 -16.83
N PRO A 30 -7.08 8.19 -16.96
CA PRO A 30 -6.08 9.17 -17.37
C PRO A 30 -4.95 9.32 -16.35
N LEU A 31 -5.23 9.10 -15.07
CA LEU A 31 -4.23 9.14 -14.01
C LEU A 31 -3.19 8.02 -14.18
N VAL A 32 -3.64 6.77 -14.36
CA VAL A 32 -2.75 5.62 -14.60
C VAL A 32 -1.98 5.76 -15.90
N LEU A 33 -2.65 6.15 -16.98
CA LEU A 33 -1.98 6.39 -18.27
C LEU A 33 -0.97 7.53 -18.18
N GLY A 34 -1.25 8.57 -17.41
CA GLY A 34 -0.37 9.71 -17.22
C GLY A 34 0.97 9.32 -16.57
N TYR A 35 0.94 8.69 -15.41
CA TYR A 35 2.20 8.33 -14.75
C TYR A 35 2.94 7.17 -15.42
N THR A 36 2.22 6.23 -16.07
CA THR A 36 2.88 5.18 -16.87
C THR A 36 3.46 5.72 -18.15
N ALA A 37 2.85 6.75 -18.78
CA ALA A 37 3.44 7.48 -19.90
C ALA A 37 4.73 8.21 -19.50
N LEU A 38 4.78 8.85 -18.33
CA LEU A 38 6.03 9.44 -17.80
C LEU A 38 7.10 8.36 -17.56
N SER A 39 6.69 7.16 -17.14
CA SER A 39 7.60 6.02 -17.07
C SER A 39 8.10 5.65 -18.46
N PHE A 40 7.23 5.52 -19.44
CA PHE A 40 7.56 5.22 -20.83
C PHE A 40 8.55 6.23 -21.42
N LEU A 41 8.32 7.54 -21.19
CA LEU A 41 9.22 8.61 -21.61
C LEU A 41 10.62 8.48 -20.99
N SER A 42 10.75 7.87 -19.81
CA SER A 42 12.05 7.61 -19.18
C SER A 42 12.87 6.54 -19.91
N GLY A 43 12.25 5.74 -20.78
CA GLY A 43 12.92 4.77 -21.64
C GLY A 43 13.75 5.42 -22.76
N PHE A 44 13.43 6.65 -23.15
CA PHE A 44 14.13 7.35 -24.23
C PHE A 44 15.36 8.10 -23.70
N LYS A 45 16.56 7.70 -24.15
CA LYS A 45 17.85 8.30 -23.73
C LYS A 45 17.90 9.80 -23.96
N PHE A 46 17.32 10.31 -25.05
CA PHE A 46 17.32 11.75 -25.36
C PHE A 46 16.47 12.60 -24.36
N LEU A 47 15.47 12.01 -23.71
CA LEU A 47 14.68 12.66 -22.66
C LEU A 47 15.26 12.42 -21.27
N SER A 48 15.80 11.24 -21.02
CA SER A 48 16.26 10.80 -19.69
C SER A 48 17.78 10.71 -19.57
N GLY A 49 18.53 11.21 -20.58
CA GLY A 49 19.98 11.13 -20.62
C GLY A 49 20.69 11.98 -19.59
N HIS A 50 20.11 13.12 -19.21
CA HIS A 50 20.60 13.98 -18.15
C HIS A 50 19.96 13.63 -16.81
N LEU A 51 20.75 13.65 -15.73
CA LEU A 51 20.28 13.30 -14.39
C LEU A 51 19.06 14.13 -13.96
N ALA A 52 19.06 15.43 -14.22
CA ALA A 52 17.97 16.32 -13.84
C ALA A 52 16.63 15.94 -14.55
N SER A 53 16.69 15.68 -15.86
CA SER A 53 15.50 15.27 -16.61
C SER A 53 14.99 13.88 -16.19
N PHE A 54 15.91 12.95 -15.91
CA PHE A 54 15.54 11.64 -15.38
C PHE A 54 14.85 11.75 -14.00
N ILE A 55 15.43 12.55 -13.10
CA ILE A 55 14.82 12.82 -11.78
C ILE A 55 13.44 13.46 -11.95
N ALA A 56 13.29 14.46 -12.81
CA ALA A 56 12.01 15.11 -13.05
C ALA A 56 10.93 14.11 -13.52
N LEU A 57 11.27 13.23 -14.46
CA LEU A 57 10.36 12.17 -14.91
C LEU A 57 10.01 11.20 -13.76
N ARG A 58 10.98 10.79 -12.94
CA ARG A 58 10.73 9.92 -11.78
C ARG A 58 9.88 10.58 -10.71
N VAL A 59 10.08 11.87 -10.45
CA VAL A 59 9.22 12.65 -9.55
C VAL A 59 7.79 12.68 -10.10
N GLY A 60 7.60 12.95 -11.39
CA GLY A 60 6.27 12.93 -12.01
C GLY A 60 5.58 11.57 -11.93
N VAL A 61 6.32 10.47 -12.20
CA VAL A 61 5.79 9.10 -12.02
C VAL A 61 5.35 8.85 -10.57
N ASN A 62 6.19 9.21 -9.61
CA ASN A 62 5.89 8.98 -8.20
C ASN A 62 4.68 9.82 -7.74
N LEU A 63 4.62 11.10 -8.12
CA LEU A 63 3.46 11.96 -7.80
C LEU A 63 2.15 11.37 -8.37
N GLY A 64 2.17 10.90 -9.61
CA GLY A 64 1.00 10.26 -10.22
C GLY A 64 0.65 8.91 -9.57
N ALA A 65 1.63 8.09 -9.24
CA ALA A 65 1.42 6.79 -8.60
C ALA A 65 0.90 6.95 -7.15
N GLY A 66 1.45 7.89 -6.37
CA GLY A 66 0.97 8.21 -5.03
C GLY A 66 -0.51 8.62 -5.05
N TRP A 67 -0.87 9.52 -5.97
CA TRP A 67 -2.27 9.88 -6.18
C TRP A 67 -3.14 8.70 -6.65
N GLY A 68 -2.57 7.81 -7.47
CA GLY A 68 -3.25 6.64 -8.02
C GLY A 68 -3.65 5.60 -6.97
N GLU A 69 -2.89 5.45 -5.90
CA GLU A 69 -3.12 4.44 -4.86
C GLU A 69 -4.47 4.63 -4.15
N PRO A 70 -4.77 5.76 -3.48
CA PRO A 70 -6.05 5.92 -2.79
C PRO A 70 -7.25 5.92 -3.74
N VAL A 71 -7.09 6.37 -4.98
CA VAL A 71 -8.13 6.30 -6.00
C VAL A 71 -8.38 4.87 -6.43
N GLY A 72 -7.33 4.08 -6.65
CA GLY A 72 -7.39 2.68 -7.05
C GLY A 72 -8.06 1.80 -6.01
N VAL A 73 -7.66 1.92 -4.75
CA VAL A 73 -8.26 1.15 -3.65
C VAL A 73 -9.71 1.55 -3.40
N SER A 74 -10.05 2.84 -3.50
CA SER A 74 -11.43 3.30 -3.39
C SER A 74 -12.30 2.76 -4.52
N ASN A 75 -11.77 2.78 -5.75
CA ASN A 75 -12.46 2.19 -6.89
C ASN A 75 -12.72 0.69 -6.67
N THR A 76 -11.73 -0.06 -6.20
CA THR A 76 -11.91 -1.48 -5.86
C THR A 76 -12.98 -1.66 -4.79
N ALA A 77 -12.98 -0.85 -3.73
CA ALA A 77 -13.95 -0.92 -2.65
C ALA A 77 -15.40 -0.62 -3.10
N GLU A 78 -15.58 0.19 -4.16
CA GLU A 78 -16.87 0.56 -4.72
C GLU A 78 -17.42 -0.45 -5.74
N TRP A 79 -16.60 -1.37 -6.26
CA TRP A 79 -17.01 -2.42 -7.20
C TRP A 79 -17.23 -3.79 -6.54
N TRP A 80 -17.13 -3.86 -5.21
CA TRP A 80 -17.33 -5.09 -4.44
C TRP A 80 -18.29 -4.87 -3.28
N PRO A 81 -19.09 -5.90 -2.87
CA PRO A 81 -19.97 -5.78 -1.71
C PRO A 81 -19.19 -5.50 -0.45
N VAL A 82 -19.79 -4.76 0.49
CA VAL A 82 -19.14 -4.32 1.74
C VAL A 82 -18.61 -5.51 2.53
N GLU A 83 -19.34 -6.63 2.58
CA GLU A 83 -18.98 -7.84 3.32
C GLU A 83 -17.75 -8.58 2.75
N ARG A 84 -17.37 -8.30 1.51
CA ARG A 84 -16.23 -8.93 0.82
C ARG A 84 -15.14 -7.92 0.43
N ARG A 85 -15.18 -6.75 0.98
CA ARG A 85 -14.25 -5.66 0.66
C ARG A 85 -12.81 -6.01 1.04
N GLY A 86 -12.61 -6.71 2.16
CA GLY A 86 -11.30 -7.19 2.58
C GLY A 86 -10.67 -8.11 1.55
N PHE A 87 -11.39 -9.12 1.09
CA PHE A 87 -10.93 -10.00 0.01
C PHE A 87 -10.57 -9.21 -1.25
N ALA A 88 -11.45 -8.31 -1.68
CA ALA A 88 -11.24 -7.53 -2.91
C ALA A 88 -9.99 -6.65 -2.84
N LEU A 89 -9.79 -5.96 -1.72
CA LEU A 89 -8.60 -5.14 -1.49
C LEU A 89 -7.35 -6.00 -1.31
N GLY A 90 -7.47 -7.18 -0.69
CA GLY A 90 -6.40 -8.17 -0.62
C GLY A 90 -5.94 -8.60 -2.01
N ALA A 91 -6.87 -8.99 -2.87
CA ALA A 91 -6.60 -9.35 -4.26
C ALA A 91 -5.99 -8.18 -5.05
N HIS A 92 -6.49 -6.95 -4.87
CA HIS A 92 -5.91 -5.74 -5.47
C HIS A 92 -4.44 -5.56 -5.08
N HIS A 93 -4.11 -5.71 -3.80
CA HIS A 93 -2.75 -5.49 -3.30
C HIS A 93 -1.76 -6.59 -3.69
N THR A 94 -2.20 -7.79 -4.09
CA THR A 94 -1.28 -8.79 -4.66
C THR A 94 -0.59 -8.30 -5.94
N GLY A 95 -1.15 -7.28 -6.58
CA GLY A 95 -0.52 -6.60 -7.71
C GLY A 95 0.86 -6.03 -7.40
N TYR A 96 1.12 -5.60 -6.15
CA TYR A 96 2.42 -5.07 -5.76
C TYR A 96 3.55 -6.12 -5.78
N PRO A 97 3.48 -7.23 -5.05
CA PRO A 97 4.53 -8.26 -5.10
C PRO A 97 4.63 -8.94 -6.48
N ILE A 98 3.51 -9.15 -7.17
CA ILE A 98 3.52 -9.68 -8.54
C ILE A 98 4.24 -8.70 -9.48
N GLY A 99 3.93 -7.41 -9.39
CA GLY A 99 4.59 -6.37 -10.17
C GLY A 99 6.10 -6.27 -9.88
N ALA A 100 6.50 -6.41 -8.61
CA ALA A 100 7.90 -6.45 -8.21
C ALA A 100 8.65 -7.65 -8.82
N MET A 101 8.04 -8.83 -8.80
CA MET A 101 8.59 -10.03 -9.45
C MET A 101 8.72 -9.85 -10.98
N LEU A 102 7.66 -9.36 -11.62
CA LEU A 102 7.65 -9.12 -13.08
C LEU A 102 8.69 -8.07 -13.47
N SER A 103 8.89 -7.03 -12.65
CA SER A 103 9.91 -6.01 -12.93
C SER A 103 11.33 -6.59 -12.95
N GLY A 104 11.64 -7.54 -12.07
CA GLY A 104 12.90 -8.28 -12.08
C GLY A 104 13.09 -9.13 -13.34
N ILE A 105 12.05 -9.85 -13.75
CA ILE A 105 12.06 -10.67 -14.99
C ILE A 105 12.26 -9.78 -16.22
N VAL A 106 11.50 -8.67 -16.29
CA VAL A 106 11.62 -7.70 -17.39
C VAL A 106 13.02 -7.08 -17.44
N ALA A 107 13.57 -6.70 -16.28
CA ALA A 107 14.93 -6.15 -16.22
C ALA A 107 15.96 -7.16 -16.71
N SER A 108 15.89 -8.41 -16.26
CA SER A 108 16.78 -9.48 -16.70
C SER A 108 16.65 -9.74 -18.20
N PHE A 109 15.43 -9.79 -18.74
CA PHE A 109 15.18 -9.96 -20.17
C PHE A 109 15.77 -8.80 -20.99
N VAL A 110 15.56 -7.56 -20.57
CA VAL A 110 16.07 -6.38 -21.26
C VAL A 110 17.60 -6.37 -21.27
N ILE A 111 18.25 -6.63 -20.14
CA ILE A 111 19.72 -6.66 -20.05
C ILE A 111 20.29 -7.80 -20.90
N ALA A 112 19.71 -8.99 -20.83
CA ALA A 112 20.17 -10.14 -21.60
C ALA A 112 20.01 -9.96 -23.12
N THR A 113 18.94 -9.24 -23.54
CA THR A 113 18.60 -9.11 -24.97
C THR A 113 19.24 -7.87 -25.62
N PHE A 114 19.27 -6.76 -24.91
CA PHE A 114 19.65 -5.46 -25.46
C PHE A 114 20.97 -4.89 -24.86
N GLY A 115 21.58 -5.58 -23.90
CA GLY A 115 22.79 -5.14 -23.20
C GLY A 115 22.53 -4.19 -22.04
N GLU A 116 23.51 -4.09 -21.13
CA GLU A 116 23.41 -3.28 -19.91
C GLU A 116 23.25 -1.77 -20.19
N GLU A 117 23.80 -1.27 -21.27
CA GLU A 117 23.70 0.13 -21.70
C GLU A 117 22.27 0.55 -22.05
N ASN A 118 21.40 -0.42 -22.35
CA ASN A 118 20.00 -0.22 -22.75
C ASN A 118 19.00 -0.50 -21.61
N TRP A 119 19.46 -0.54 -20.35
CA TRP A 119 18.63 -0.78 -19.17
C TRP A 119 17.36 0.08 -19.11
N ARG A 120 17.37 1.24 -19.73
CA ARG A 120 16.21 2.15 -19.79
C ARG A 120 14.99 1.56 -20.47
N TYR A 121 15.14 0.54 -21.31
CA TYR A 121 14.03 -0.11 -22.02
C TYR A 121 13.05 -0.80 -21.04
N VAL A 122 13.47 -1.09 -19.81
CA VAL A 122 12.59 -1.57 -18.74
C VAL A 122 11.40 -0.65 -18.54
N PHE A 123 11.56 0.66 -18.71
CA PHE A 123 10.49 1.63 -18.49
C PHE A 123 9.38 1.62 -19.54
N PHE A 124 9.58 1.00 -20.68
CA PHE A 124 8.53 0.88 -21.69
C PHE A 124 7.42 -0.08 -21.29
N PHE A 125 7.74 -1.10 -20.51
CA PHE A 125 6.80 -2.18 -20.20
C PHE A 125 5.57 -1.71 -19.42
N ALA A 126 5.74 -0.82 -18.47
CA ALA A 126 4.63 -0.35 -17.61
C ALA A 126 3.49 0.27 -18.44
N PHE A 127 3.82 1.13 -19.41
CA PHE A 127 2.84 1.76 -20.28
C PHE A 127 2.21 0.79 -21.28
N VAL A 128 3.03 -0.08 -21.88
CA VAL A 128 2.57 -1.07 -22.85
C VAL A 128 1.54 -2.02 -22.23
N VAL A 129 1.71 -2.41 -20.97
CA VAL A 129 0.75 -3.23 -20.24
C VAL A 129 -0.46 -2.41 -19.76
N ALA A 130 -0.22 -1.21 -19.25
CA ALA A 130 -1.29 -0.36 -18.71
C ALA A 130 -2.28 0.10 -19.78
N LEU A 131 -1.80 0.42 -21.00
CA LEU A 131 -2.63 0.99 -22.06
C LEU A 131 -3.83 0.08 -22.42
N PRO A 132 -3.68 -1.20 -22.81
CA PRO A 132 -4.81 -2.05 -23.14
C PRO A 132 -5.72 -2.32 -21.95
N LEU A 133 -5.17 -2.46 -20.74
CA LEU A 133 -5.95 -2.65 -19.53
C LEU A 133 -6.81 -1.42 -19.22
N MET A 134 -6.27 -0.22 -19.36
CA MET A 134 -7.01 1.02 -19.11
C MET A 134 -8.07 1.29 -20.20
N ILE A 135 -7.81 0.93 -21.46
CA ILE A 135 -8.81 0.97 -22.52
C ILE A 135 -9.95 0.00 -22.21
N PHE A 136 -9.64 -1.24 -21.84
CA PHE A 136 -10.64 -2.22 -21.42
C PHE A 136 -11.45 -1.68 -20.23
N TRP A 137 -10.78 -1.21 -19.16
CA TRP A 137 -11.41 -0.71 -17.96
C TRP A 137 -12.32 0.49 -18.25
N SER A 138 -11.90 1.44 -19.10
CA SER A 138 -12.71 2.59 -19.48
C SER A 138 -14.00 2.22 -20.23
N ARG A 139 -13.97 1.13 -21.02
CA ARG A 139 -15.15 0.62 -21.73
C ARG A 139 -16.03 -0.24 -20.86
N TYR A 140 -15.45 -0.97 -19.90
CA TYR A 140 -16.18 -1.83 -18.98
C TYR A 140 -16.92 -1.02 -17.91
N SER A 141 -16.31 0.03 -17.39
CA SER A 141 -16.83 0.84 -16.27
C SER A 141 -17.86 1.85 -16.76
N THR A 142 -19.13 1.42 -16.87
CA THR A 142 -20.26 2.26 -17.26
C THR A 142 -21.29 2.42 -16.13
N ALA A 143 -22.16 3.42 -16.25
CA ALA A 143 -23.23 3.65 -15.27
C ALA A 143 -24.16 2.44 -15.20
N GLU A 144 -24.52 1.85 -16.34
CA GLU A 144 -25.39 0.70 -16.42
C GLU A 144 -24.80 -0.53 -15.71
N ARG A 145 -23.48 -0.76 -15.92
CA ARG A 145 -22.77 -1.89 -15.30
C ARG A 145 -22.76 -1.82 -13.79
N ILE A 146 -22.45 -0.64 -13.24
CA ILE A 146 -22.38 -0.51 -11.79
C ILE A 146 -23.77 -0.56 -11.15
N THR A 147 -24.78 0.00 -11.80
CA THR A 147 -26.17 -0.10 -11.34
C THR A 147 -26.62 -1.55 -11.32
N GLN A 148 -26.38 -2.31 -12.39
CA GLN A 148 -26.69 -3.73 -12.43
C GLN A 148 -25.93 -4.52 -11.35
N LEU A 149 -24.64 -4.22 -11.16
CA LEU A 149 -23.83 -4.83 -10.11
C LEU A 149 -24.45 -4.61 -8.72
N TYR A 150 -24.93 -3.40 -8.43
CA TYR A 150 -25.53 -3.09 -7.12
C TYR A 150 -26.87 -3.81 -6.92
N VAL A 151 -27.67 -3.95 -7.98
CA VAL A 151 -28.89 -4.78 -7.97
C VAL A 151 -28.53 -6.26 -7.70
N ASP A 152 -27.52 -6.78 -8.39
CA ASP A 152 -27.09 -8.18 -8.22
C ASP A 152 -26.51 -8.44 -6.81
N ILE A 153 -25.80 -7.46 -6.22
CA ILE A 153 -25.30 -7.51 -4.84
C ILE A 153 -26.50 -7.59 -3.86
N ALA A 154 -27.47 -6.68 -4.02
CA ALA A 154 -28.66 -6.65 -3.17
C ALA A 154 -29.50 -7.93 -3.30
N ALA A 155 -29.64 -8.46 -4.52
CA ALA A 155 -30.34 -9.73 -4.77
C ALA A 155 -29.68 -10.94 -4.06
N LYS A 156 -28.40 -10.87 -3.75
CA LYS A 156 -27.66 -11.88 -2.97
C LYS A 156 -27.70 -11.62 -1.46
N GLY A 157 -28.48 -10.66 -1.00
CA GLY A 157 -28.57 -10.29 0.42
C GLY A 157 -27.31 -9.60 0.96
N MET A 158 -26.48 -9.02 0.10
CA MET A 158 -25.28 -8.28 0.48
C MET A 158 -25.47 -6.78 0.33
N THR A 159 -24.64 -5.98 1.00
CA THR A 159 -24.72 -4.52 1.01
C THR A 159 -23.92 -3.94 -0.16
N ALA A 160 -24.61 -3.17 -1.02
CA ALA A 160 -23.95 -2.40 -2.07
C ALA A 160 -23.19 -1.21 -1.48
N PRO A 161 -21.99 -0.87 -2.02
CA PRO A 161 -21.23 0.29 -1.59
C PRO A 161 -21.95 1.60 -1.92
N ASP A 162 -21.73 2.62 -1.09
CA ASP A 162 -22.13 3.98 -1.42
C ASP A 162 -21.12 4.61 -2.39
N SER A 163 -21.59 5.06 -3.52
CA SER A 163 -20.78 5.73 -4.56
C SER A 163 -21.27 7.17 -4.84
N THR A 164 -22.03 7.76 -3.91
CA THR A 164 -22.56 9.12 -4.04
C THR A 164 -21.43 10.14 -4.17
N PRO A 165 -21.47 11.07 -5.15
CA PRO A 165 -20.47 12.13 -5.26
C PRO A 165 -20.51 13.09 -4.08
N SER A 166 -19.34 13.59 -3.67
CA SER A 166 -19.26 14.64 -2.68
C SER A 166 -19.89 15.93 -3.24
N PRO A 167 -20.77 16.61 -2.48
CA PRO A 167 -21.37 17.86 -2.92
C PRO A 167 -20.30 18.89 -3.29
N ASN A 168 -20.46 19.56 -4.45
CA ASN A 168 -19.52 20.55 -4.92
C ASN A 168 -19.81 21.95 -4.34
N VAL A 169 -19.81 22.06 -3.00
CA VAL A 169 -20.00 23.34 -2.29
C VAL A 169 -18.65 23.90 -1.88
N LYS A 170 -18.46 25.21 -2.10
CA LYS A 170 -17.23 25.93 -1.72
C LYS A 170 -16.96 25.78 -0.22
N GLY A 171 -15.76 25.37 0.15
CA GLY A 171 -15.37 25.11 1.56
C GLY A 171 -15.71 23.72 2.10
N GLN A 172 -16.59 22.98 1.49
CA GLN A 172 -17.04 21.66 1.98
C GLN A 172 -15.93 20.60 1.95
N ALA A 173 -14.98 20.68 0.99
CA ALA A 173 -13.85 19.75 0.95
C ALA A 173 -13.00 19.79 2.22
N TRP A 174 -12.77 21.00 2.75
CA TRP A 174 -12.01 21.14 3.99
C TRP A 174 -12.80 20.65 5.20
N ALA A 175 -14.11 20.89 5.22
CA ALA A 175 -14.99 20.36 6.25
C ALA A 175 -15.05 18.82 6.21
N THR A 176 -15.21 18.24 5.02
CA THR A 176 -15.17 16.77 4.81
C THR A 176 -13.84 16.18 5.25
N PHE A 177 -12.72 16.78 4.84
CA PHE A 177 -11.38 16.32 5.28
C PHE A 177 -11.24 16.36 6.80
N LYS A 178 -11.61 17.47 7.44
CA LYS A 178 -11.57 17.58 8.91
C LYS A 178 -12.45 16.54 9.59
N ALA A 179 -13.67 16.34 9.09
CA ALA A 179 -14.58 15.34 9.63
C ALA A 179 -14.03 13.92 9.44
N THR A 180 -13.41 13.63 8.30
CA THR A 180 -12.82 12.34 7.99
C THR A 180 -11.62 12.04 8.90
N ILE A 181 -10.69 12.99 9.07
CA ILE A 181 -9.52 12.77 9.95
C ILE A 181 -9.90 12.75 11.43
N ALA A 182 -10.98 13.43 11.80
CA ALA A 182 -11.54 13.39 13.15
C ALA A 182 -12.28 12.07 13.46
N ASN A 183 -12.59 11.27 12.45
CA ASN A 183 -13.16 9.94 12.66
C ASN A 183 -12.14 9.06 13.39
N ARG A 184 -12.56 8.58 14.58
CA ARG A 184 -11.70 7.84 15.49
C ARG A 184 -11.06 6.61 14.84
N ASN A 185 -11.83 5.83 14.08
CA ASN A 185 -11.32 4.63 13.44
C ASN A 185 -10.27 4.98 12.37
N ILE A 186 -10.51 6.01 11.57
CA ILE A 186 -9.58 6.47 10.53
C ILE A 186 -8.30 7.01 11.17
N ALA A 187 -8.40 7.85 12.20
CA ALA A 187 -7.24 8.42 12.89
C ALA A 187 -6.36 7.36 13.56
N LEU A 188 -6.98 6.40 14.28
CA LEU A 188 -6.26 5.29 14.92
C LEU A 188 -5.62 4.36 13.89
N THR A 189 -6.32 4.10 12.78
CA THR A 189 -5.79 3.26 11.70
C THR A 189 -4.66 3.97 10.97
N ALA A 190 -4.75 5.27 10.72
CA ALA A 190 -3.65 6.06 10.15
C ALA A 190 -2.39 6.02 11.04
N GLY A 191 -2.56 6.17 12.36
CA GLY A 191 -1.46 6.01 13.31
C GLY A 191 -0.85 4.60 13.27
N ASN A 192 -1.68 3.56 13.24
CA ASN A 192 -1.22 2.17 13.10
C ASN A 192 -0.48 1.97 11.76
N THR A 193 -1.03 2.48 10.66
CA THR A 193 -0.42 2.41 9.32
C THR A 193 0.97 3.05 9.31
N MET A 194 1.12 4.23 9.91
CA MET A 194 2.40 4.93 10.02
C MET A 194 3.44 4.09 10.78
N LEU A 195 3.07 3.53 11.94
CA LEU A 195 3.95 2.68 12.75
C LEU A 195 4.31 1.39 12.03
N THR A 196 3.34 0.74 11.39
CA THR A 196 3.57 -0.48 10.60
C THR A 196 4.49 -0.22 9.40
N GLN A 197 4.38 0.93 8.77
CA GLN A 197 5.27 1.29 7.67
C GLN A 197 6.71 1.52 8.13
N VAL A 198 6.90 2.06 9.34
CA VAL A 198 8.24 2.12 9.97
C VAL A 198 8.82 0.72 10.12
N VAL A 199 8.01 -0.26 10.55
CA VAL A 199 8.45 -1.66 10.67
C VAL A 199 8.80 -2.25 9.31
N TYR A 200 7.88 -2.13 8.34
CA TYR A 200 8.06 -2.71 7.00
C TYR A 200 9.30 -2.16 6.28
N MET A 201 9.46 -0.83 6.26
CA MET A 201 10.64 -0.20 5.67
C MET A 201 11.88 -0.42 6.52
N GLY A 202 11.74 -0.48 7.84
CA GLY A 202 12.82 -0.81 8.74
C GLY A 202 13.42 -2.19 8.44
N VAL A 203 12.59 -3.21 8.30
CA VAL A 203 13.04 -4.57 7.92
C VAL A 203 13.74 -4.56 6.56
N ASN A 204 13.17 -3.86 5.56
CA ASN A 204 13.77 -3.76 4.23
C ASN A 204 15.16 -3.10 4.22
N ILE A 205 15.47 -2.26 5.21
CA ILE A 205 16.76 -1.58 5.33
C ILE A 205 17.71 -2.36 6.24
N VAL A 206 17.22 -2.77 7.40
CA VAL A 206 18.04 -3.38 8.46
C VAL A 206 18.43 -4.81 8.12
N LEU A 207 17.52 -5.59 7.54
CA LEU A 207 17.77 -7.02 7.30
C LEU A 207 18.90 -7.29 6.29
N PRO A 208 18.92 -6.67 5.08
CA PRO A 208 20.05 -6.90 4.17
C PRO A 208 21.37 -6.41 4.75
N ALA A 209 21.38 -5.31 5.50
CA ALA A 209 22.58 -4.80 6.16
C ALA A 209 23.05 -5.74 7.29
N TYR A 210 22.13 -6.33 8.05
CA TYR A 210 22.42 -7.33 9.08
C TYR A 210 23.04 -8.60 8.47
N LEU A 211 22.44 -9.12 7.39
CA LEU A 211 22.95 -10.28 6.68
C LEU A 211 24.36 -10.06 6.15
N TYR A 212 24.62 -8.88 5.59
CA TYR A 212 25.94 -8.53 5.04
C TYR A 212 26.99 -8.26 6.12
N ASN A 213 26.69 -7.38 7.09
CA ASN A 213 27.70 -6.89 8.03
C ASN A 213 27.91 -7.77 9.26
N ILE A 214 26.87 -8.51 9.69
CA ILE A 214 26.93 -9.32 10.93
C ILE A 214 27.10 -10.80 10.60
N LEU A 215 26.38 -11.32 9.60
CA LEU A 215 26.48 -12.73 9.21
C LEU A 215 27.51 -12.97 8.10
N ASN A 216 28.18 -11.89 7.62
CA ASN A 216 29.24 -11.95 6.62
C ASN A 216 28.83 -12.64 5.30
N LEU A 217 27.57 -12.52 4.89
CA LEU A 217 27.13 -12.98 3.58
C LEU A 217 27.64 -12.04 2.49
N SER A 218 27.80 -12.54 1.28
CA SER A 218 28.06 -11.68 0.13
C SER A 218 26.91 -10.68 -0.12
N LEU A 219 27.17 -9.59 -0.83
CA LEU A 219 26.15 -8.60 -1.17
C LEU A 219 24.97 -9.21 -1.93
N ALA A 220 25.26 -10.14 -2.85
CA ALA A 220 24.23 -10.83 -3.65
C ALA A 220 23.35 -11.75 -2.79
N GLU A 221 23.97 -12.53 -1.89
CA GLU A 221 23.25 -13.40 -0.96
C GLU A 221 22.39 -12.58 0.00
N SER A 222 22.94 -11.50 0.57
CA SER A 222 22.24 -10.60 1.48
C SER A 222 21.01 -9.98 0.81
N ALA A 223 21.14 -9.50 -0.42
CA ALA A 223 20.04 -8.94 -1.19
C ALA A 223 18.98 -10.00 -1.52
N GLY A 224 19.38 -11.18 -1.99
CA GLY A 224 18.46 -12.26 -2.33
C GLY A 224 17.74 -12.84 -1.12
N MET A 225 18.45 -13.01 -0.01
CA MET A 225 17.87 -13.57 1.23
C MET A 225 16.96 -12.57 1.95
N SER A 226 17.18 -11.27 1.83
CA SER A 226 16.39 -10.26 2.53
C SER A 226 14.95 -10.10 2.02
N VAL A 227 14.60 -10.72 0.89
CA VAL A 227 13.25 -10.63 0.28
C VAL A 227 12.42 -11.90 0.44
N VAL A 228 12.91 -12.90 1.16
CA VAL A 228 12.23 -14.19 1.37
C VAL A 228 10.84 -14.02 1.99
N PHE A 229 10.66 -13.03 2.86
CA PHE A 229 9.37 -12.74 3.48
C PHE A 229 8.27 -12.37 2.46
N THR A 230 8.62 -11.92 1.27
CA THR A 230 7.63 -11.57 0.24
C THR A 230 6.89 -12.79 -0.30
N LEU A 231 7.50 -13.98 -0.24
CA LEU A 231 6.89 -15.24 -0.70
C LEU A 231 5.60 -15.55 0.07
N THR A 232 5.65 -15.47 1.39
CA THR A 232 4.47 -15.69 2.24
C THR A 232 3.56 -14.46 2.28
N GLY A 233 4.10 -13.28 1.92
CA GLY A 233 3.35 -12.04 1.85
C GLY A 233 2.19 -12.10 0.86
N ILE A 234 2.35 -12.78 -0.29
CA ILE A 234 1.26 -12.96 -1.27
C ILE A 234 0.11 -13.75 -0.66
N VAL A 235 0.42 -14.84 0.05
CA VAL A 235 -0.59 -15.65 0.74
C VAL A 235 -1.27 -14.85 1.83
N GLY A 236 -0.50 -14.13 2.64
CA GLY A 236 -1.00 -13.29 3.70
C GLY A 236 -1.97 -12.22 3.21
N GLN A 237 -1.69 -11.60 2.05
CA GLN A 237 -2.54 -10.57 1.44
C GLN A 237 -3.92 -11.08 1.00
N LEU A 238 -4.08 -12.37 0.76
CA LEU A 238 -5.37 -12.97 0.46
C LEU A 238 -6.08 -13.49 1.72
N VAL A 239 -5.33 -14.14 2.60
CA VAL A 239 -5.90 -14.83 3.78
C VAL A 239 -6.39 -13.83 4.84
N TRP A 240 -5.53 -12.92 5.31
CA TRP A 240 -5.88 -12.04 6.42
C TRP A 240 -6.98 -11.02 6.10
N PRO A 241 -6.97 -10.36 4.94
CA PRO A 241 -8.09 -9.48 4.58
C PRO A 241 -9.41 -10.20 4.44
N SER A 242 -9.41 -11.42 3.85
CA SER A 242 -10.61 -12.27 3.78
C SER A 242 -11.09 -12.69 5.16
N LEU A 243 -10.16 -13.07 6.04
CA LEU A 243 -10.48 -13.42 7.42
C LEU A 243 -11.03 -12.20 8.18
N SER A 244 -10.53 -11.00 7.89
CA SER A 244 -11.01 -9.77 8.49
C SER A 244 -12.47 -9.42 8.13
N ASP A 245 -12.96 -9.94 6.99
CA ASP A 245 -14.38 -9.83 6.61
C ASP A 245 -15.28 -10.67 7.55
N ILE A 246 -14.72 -11.73 8.16
CA ILE A 246 -15.45 -12.69 9.01
C ILE A 246 -15.32 -12.34 10.50
N ILE A 247 -14.09 -12.23 11.01
CA ILE A 247 -13.82 -12.00 12.44
C ILE A 247 -13.80 -10.51 12.84
N GLY A 248 -13.82 -9.64 11.83
CA GLY A 248 -13.81 -8.18 11.99
C GLY A 248 -12.42 -7.55 11.88
N ARG A 249 -12.37 -6.35 11.29
CA ARG A 249 -11.14 -5.60 10.98
C ARG A 249 -10.26 -5.38 12.21
N ARG A 250 -10.87 -4.91 13.31
CA ARG A 250 -10.18 -4.60 14.56
C ARG A 250 -9.41 -5.79 15.13
N ILE A 251 -10.07 -6.94 15.25
CA ILE A 251 -9.46 -8.14 15.83
C ILE A 251 -8.32 -8.62 14.96
N THR A 252 -8.53 -8.63 13.64
CA THR A 252 -7.50 -9.05 12.68
C THR A 252 -6.26 -8.16 12.74
N LEU A 253 -6.45 -6.83 12.81
CA LEU A 253 -5.31 -5.89 12.91
C LEU A 253 -4.54 -6.04 14.23
N ILE A 254 -5.22 -6.34 15.34
CA ILE A 254 -4.56 -6.63 16.62
C ILE A 254 -3.72 -7.91 16.50
N ILE A 255 -4.29 -9.00 15.97
CA ILE A 255 -3.58 -10.26 15.79
C ILE A 255 -2.36 -10.07 14.87
N CYS A 256 -2.54 -9.41 13.71
CA CYS A 256 -1.45 -9.15 12.78
C CYS A 256 -0.35 -8.28 13.41
N GLY A 257 -0.72 -7.26 14.18
CA GLY A 257 0.26 -6.40 14.86
C GLY A 257 1.06 -7.13 15.95
N LEU A 258 0.41 -7.98 16.76
CA LEU A 258 1.08 -8.84 17.74
C LEU A 258 2.00 -9.87 17.07
N TRP A 259 1.53 -10.50 16.01
CA TRP A 259 2.32 -11.43 15.21
C TRP A 259 3.54 -10.74 14.58
N MET A 260 3.34 -9.55 14.00
CA MET A 260 4.41 -8.74 13.41
C MET A 260 5.47 -8.39 14.47
N ALA A 261 5.04 -7.95 15.66
CA ALA A 261 5.93 -7.63 16.76
C ALA A 261 6.76 -8.85 17.21
N ALA A 262 6.12 -9.99 17.37
CA ALA A 262 6.80 -11.25 17.74
C ALA A 262 7.80 -11.67 16.65
N SER A 263 7.41 -11.62 15.38
CA SER A 263 8.27 -12.01 14.25
C SER A 263 9.49 -11.07 14.12
N VAL A 264 9.29 -9.75 14.23
CA VAL A 264 10.41 -8.79 14.15
C VAL A 264 11.32 -8.91 15.37
N GLY A 265 10.77 -9.07 16.57
CA GLY A 265 11.56 -9.33 17.78
C GLY A 265 12.35 -10.63 17.71
N ALA A 266 11.82 -11.65 17.00
CA ALA A 266 12.50 -12.93 16.81
C ALA A 266 13.78 -12.84 15.96
N PHE A 267 13.97 -11.76 15.14
CA PHE A 267 15.23 -11.55 14.44
C PHE A 267 16.42 -11.39 15.39
N TYR A 268 16.19 -10.96 16.62
CA TYR A 268 17.24 -10.93 17.65
C TYR A 268 17.87 -12.30 17.89
N PHE A 269 17.09 -13.38 17.80
CA PHE A 269 17.55 -14.75 18.00
C PHE A 269 18.00 -15.43 16.70
N ALA A 270 17.90 -14.74 15.57
CA ALA A 270 18.14 -15.32 14.25
C ALA A 270 19.64 -15.27 13.90
N ASN A 271 20.40 -16.18 14.48
CA ASN A 271 21.85 -16.30 14.29
C ASN A 271 22.27 -17.37 13.25
N THR A 272 21.31 -18.08 12.69
CA THR A 272 21.56 -19.07 11.62
C THR A 272 20.67 -18.78 10.42
N MET A 273 21.09 -19.19 9.23
CA MET A 273 20.34 -19.00 8.00
C MET A 273 18.94 -19.61 8.08
N LEU A 274 18.81 -20.80 8.66
CA LEU A 274 17.52 -21.47 8.80
C LEU A 274 16.55 -20.64 9.66
N ILE A 275 17.00 -20.14 10.81
CA ILE A 275 16.15 -19.30 11.68
C ILE A 275 15.75 -18.02 10.98
N ILE A 276 16.66 -17.38 10.24
CA ILE A 276 16.37 -16.16 9.47
C ILE A 276 15.28 -16.42 8.43
N ILE A 277 15.37 -17.52 7.69
CA ILE A 277 14.35 -17.89 6.70
C ILE A 277 13.00 -18.11 7.39
N VAL A 278 12.97 -18.89 8.48
CA VAL A 278 11.72 -19.15 9.21
C VAL A 278 11.10 -17.87 9.74
N VAL A 279 11.89 -17.02 10.38
CA VAL A 279 11.41 -15.72 10.92
C VAL A 279 10.90 -14.82 9.80
N GLN A 280 11.58 -14.76 8.66
CA GLN A 280 11.12 -14.00 7.49
C GLN A 280 9.80 -14.54 6.94
N LEU A 281 9.64 -15.86 6.81
CA LEU A 281 8.40 -16.46 6.34
C LEU A 281 7.23 -16.17 7.29
N LEU A 282 7.47 -16.20 8.61
CA LEU A 282 6.48 -15.83 9.62
C LEU A 282 6.14 -14.34 9.57
N PHE A 283 7.14 -13.46 9.43
CA PHE A 283 6.93 -12.03 9.26
C PHE A 283 6.14 -11.72 7.99
N GLY A 284 6.50 -12.35 6.88
CA GLY A 284 5.86 -12.15 5.59
C GLY A 284 4.36 -12.41 5.59
N LEU A 285 3.90 -13.43 6.33
CA LEU A 285 2.47 -13.76 6.44
C LEU A 285 1.61 -12.58 6.88
N VAL A 286 2.15 -11.64 7.65
CA VAL A 286 1.41 -10.47 8.17
C VAL A 286 1.89 -9.14 7.59
N ALA A 287 3.15 -9.04 7.19
CA ALA A 287 3.78 -7.77 6.81
C ALA A 287 3.10 -7.08 5.62
N ASN A 288 2.65 -7.84 4.64
CA ASN A 288 1.94 -7.33 3.47
C ASN A 288 0.41 -7.38 3.63
N ALA A 289 -0.10 -8.18 4.56
CA ALA A 289 -1.51 -8.47 4.72
C ALA A 289 -2.32 -7.31 5.33
N VAL A 290 -1.67 -6.45 6.09
CA VAL A 290 -2.32 -5.37 6.85
C VAL A 290 -2.78 -4.19 5.98
N TRP A 291 -2.10 -3.93 4.85
CA TRP A 291 -2.42 -2.81 3.96
C TRP A 291 -3.86 -2.85 3.45
N PRO A 292 -4.34 -3.95 2.84
CA PRO A 292 -5.73 -4.05 2.42
C PRO A 292 -6.72 -3.85 3.56
N ILE A 293 -6.37 -4.30 4.77
CA ILE A 293 -7.25 -4.18 5.94
C ILE A 293 -7.34 -2.72 6.41
N TYR A 294 -6.24 -1.96 6.38
CA TYR A 294 -6.27 -0.53 6.70
C TYR A 294 -7.18 0.24 5.75
N TYR A 295 -7.08 -0.02 4.44
CA TYR A 295 -7.97 0.58 3.45
C TYR A 295 -9.42 0.12 3.59
N ALA A 296 -9.65 -1.14 4.00
CA ALA A 296 -10.99 -1.61 4.32
C ALA A 296 -11.58 -0.84 5.50
N VAL A 297 -10.82 -0.67 6.62
CA VAL A 297 -11.27 0.12 7.78
C VAL A 297 -11.58 1.56 7.37
N ALA A 298 -10.71 2.19 6.56
CA ALA A 298 -10.92 3.55 6.10
C ALA A 298 -12.20 3.68 5.27
N SER A 299 -12.39 2.75 4.32
CA SER A 299 -13.57 2.73 3.46
C SER A 299 -14.86 2.41 4.22
N ASP A 300 -14.80 1.49 5.22
CA ASP A 300 -15.95 1.11 6.06
C ASP A 300 -16.33 2.22 7.06
N SER A 301 -15.38 3.09 7.44
CA SER A 301 -15.56 4.18 8.41
C SER A 301 -15.75 5.54 7.75
N ALA A 302 -15.59 5.63 6.43
CA ALA A 302 -15.72 6.88 5.68
C ALA A 302 -17.18 7.35 5.66
N GLN A 303 -17.36 8.67 5.73
CA GLN A 303 -18.67 9.26 5.42
C GLN A 303 -19.02 8.99 3.95
N PRO A 304 -20.35 8.97 3.63
CA PRO A 304 -20.78 8.97 2.25
C PRO A 304 -20.02 10.01 1.43
N SER A 305 -19.57 9.66 0.24
CA SER A 305 -18.80 10.53 -0.65
C SER A 305 -17.38 10.95 -0.18
N ALA A 306 -16.79 10.31 0.84
CA ALA A 306 -15.44 10.62 1.35
C ALA A 306 -14.48 9.41 1.35
N THR A 307 -14.79 8.36 0.63
CA THR A 307 -14.02 7.10 0.63
C THR A 307 -12.58 7.29 0.16
N SER A 308 -12.37 8.05 -0.93
CA SER A 308 -11.01 8.32 -1.41
C SER A 308 -10.23 9.22 -0.46
N THR A 309 -10.89 10.21 0.15
CA THR A 309 -10.29 11.07 1.17
C THR A 309 -9.82 10.25 2.37
N ALA A 310 -10.63 9.30 2.85
CA ALA A 310 -10.25 8.42 3.94
C ALA A 310 -9.05 7.53 3.58
N ASN A 311 -9.05 6.94 2.39
CA ASN A 311 -7.93 6.14 1.88
C ASN A 311 -6.67 6.99 1.66
N GLY A 312 -6.83 8.25 1.21
CA GLY A 312 -5.72 9.20 1.08
C GLY A 312 -5.05 9.53 2.42
N ILE A 313 -5.81 9.62 3.51
CA ILE A 313 -5.24 9.79 4.86
C ILE A 313 -4.39 8.57 5.24
N ILE A 314 -4.85 7.35 4.96
CA ILE A 314 -4.08 6.12 5.22
C ILE A 314 -2.81 6.10 4.39
N THR A 315 -2.89 6.39 3.08
CA THR A 315 -1.73 6.42 2.18
C THR A 315 -0.71 7.48 2.62
N THR A 316 -1.19 8.67 3.01
CA THR A 316 -0.33 9.74 3.54
C THR A 316 0.41 9.28 4.81
N ALA A 317 -0.28 8.65 5.76
CA ALA A 317 0.32 8.11 6.98
C ALA A 317 1.38 7.02 6.66
N MET A 318 1.08 6.17 5.67
CA MET A 318 2.02 5.17 5.15
C MET A 318 3.30 5.83 4.62
N PHE A 319 3.21 6.85 3.78
CA PHE A 319 4.38 7.52 3.22
C PHE A 319 5.18 8.31 4.26
N ILE A 320 4.52 8.89 5.26
CA ILE A 320 5.21 9.54 6.41
C ILE A 320 6.03 8.50 7.18
N GLY A 321 5.44 7.37 7.54
CA GLY A 321 6.15 6.28 8.21
C GLY A 321 7.33 5.75 7.40
N GLY A 322 7.13 5.57 6.08
CA GLY A 322 8.17 5.16 5.16
C GLY A 322 9.31 6.17 4.98
N GLY A 323 9.02 7.47 5.14
CA GLY A 323 10.04 8.53 5.13
C GLY A 323 10.84 8.62 6.44
N ILE A 324 10.21 8.29 7.56
CA ILE A 324 10.84 8.29 8.89
C ILE A 324 11.78 7.08 9.04
N ALA A 325 11.40 5.92 8.55
CA ALA A 325 12.09 4.65 8.79
C ALA A 325 13.61 4.68 8.45
N PRO A 326 14.07 5.17 7.28
CA PRO A 326 15.49 5.18 6.96
C PRO A 326 16.31 6.00 7.95
N VAL A 327 15.82 7.17 8.33
CA VAL A 327 16.50 8.09 9.26
C VAL A 327 16.54 7.47 10.65
N LEU A 328 15.43 6.92 11.12
CA LEU A 328 15.34 6.28 12.42
C LEU A 328 16.26 5.06 12.50
N MET A 329 16.18 4.13 11.56
CA MET A 329 17.02 2.92 11.57
C MET A 329 18.50 3.25 11.44
N GLY A 330 18.88 4.17 10.54
CA GLY A 330 20.27 4.60 10.40
C GLY A 330 20.83 5.25 11.66
N SER A 331 20.05 6.10 12.34
CA SER A 331 20.47 6.73 13.58
C SER A 331 20.62 5.72 14.73
N LEU A 332 19.71 4.75 14.84
CA LEU A 332 19.79 3.68 15.85
C LEU A 332 21.01 2.77 15.64
N ILE A 333 21.31 2.38 14.39
CA ILE A 333 22.48 1.60 14.06
C ILE A 333 23.76 2.38 14.41
N SER A 334 23.82 3.67 14.04
CA SER A 334 24.97 4.52 14.35
C SER A 334 25.19 4.68 15.86
N ALA A 335 24.12 4.92 16.61
CA ALA A 335 24.18 5.04 18.07
C ALA A 335 24.55 3.73 18.77
N GLY A 336 24.20 2.58 18.19
CA GLY A 336 24.50 1.24 18.72
C GLY A 336 25.87 0.69 18.34
N GLY A 337 26.79 1.54 17.86
CA GLY A 337 28.17 1.17 17.52
C GLY A 337 28.46 1.01 16.03
N GLY A 338 27.54 1.43 15.16
CA GLY A 338 27.70 1.43 13.71
C GLY A 338 27.30 0.13 13.01
N TRP A 339 27.49 0.09 11.71
CA TRP A 339 26.97 -0.96 10.82
C TRP A 339 27.61 -2.34 11.04
N THR A 340 28.77 -2.41 11.68
CA THR A 340 29.46 -3.68 11.99
C THR A 340 29.20 -4.16 13.42
N SER A 341 28.43 -3.41 14.21
CA SER A 341 28.09 -3.74 15.59
C SER A 341 26.70 -4.36 15.68
N LEU A 342 26.58 -5.52 16.35
CA LEU A 342 25.30 -6.18 16.61
C LEU A 342 24.35 -5.30 17.44
N GLY A 343 24.87 -4.41 18.31
CA GLY A 343 24.07 -3.61 19.23
C GLY A 343 23.04 -2.73 18.51
N GLY A 344 23.43 -2.04 17.43
CA GLY A 344 22.53 -1.19 16.66
C GLY A 344 21.39 -1.96 16.00
N TYR A 345 21.67 -3.14 15.45
CA TYR A 345 20.65 -4.01 14.86
C TYR A 345 19.65 -4.53 15.89
N THR A 346 20.15 -4.92 17.05
CA THR A 346 19.33 -5.36 18.19
C THR A 346 18.33 -4.28 18.59
N VAL A 347 18.78 -3.04 18.75
CA VAL A 347 17.91 -1.90 19.07
C VAL A 347 16.89 -1.67 17.96
N CYS A 348 17.28 -1.76 16.69
CA CYS A 348 16.35 -1.63 15.57
C CYS A 348 15.23 -2.68 15.63
N PHE A 349 15.55 -3.96 15.88
CA PHE A 349 14.53 -5.02 15.96
C PHE A 349 13.55 -4.76 17.11
N PHE A 350 14.02 -4.34 18.28
CA PHE A 350 13.13 -4.03 19.41
C PHE A 350 12.31 -2.76 19.20
N VAL A 351 12.88 -1.72 18.59
CA VAL A 351 12.12 -0.50 18.25
C VAL A 351 11.03 -0.82 17.22
N MET A 352 11.34 -1.61 16.19
CA MET A 352 10.34 -2.06 15.21
C MET A 352 9.26 -2.91 15.88
N ALA A 353 9.62 -3.85 16.78
CA ALA A 353 8.66 -4.64 17.55
C ALA A 353 7.76 -3.73 18.42
N GLY A 354 8.35 -2.70 19.05
CA GLY A 354 7.61 -1.68 19.80
C GLY A 354 6.63 -0.88 18.93
N CYS A 355 7.03 -0.52 17.71
CA CYS A 355 6.14 0.13 16.74
C CYS A 355 4.96 -0.76 16.36
N ALA A 356 5.20 -2.06 16.09
CA ALA A 356 4.13 -3.01 15.78
C ALA A 356 3.16 -3.20 16.95
N LEU A 357 3.69 -3.31 18.20
CA LEU A 357 2.86 -3.35 19.41
C LEU A 357 2.06 -2.06 19.60
N GLY A 358 2.68 -0.89 19.37
CA GLY A 358 2.01 0.40 19.40
C GLY A 358 0.85 0.49 18.42
N GLY A 359 1.06 -0.03 17.20
CA GLY A 359 0.01 -0.14 16.19
C GLY A 359 -1.14 -1.05 16.63
N ALA A 360 -0.85 -2.23 17.17
CA ALA A 360 -1.86 -3.12 17.74
C ALA A 360 -2.60 -2.49 18.90
N PHE A 361 -1.89 -1.77 19.79
CA PHE A 361 -2.47 -1.06 20.92
C PHE A 361 -3.45 0.04 20.48
N LEU A 362 -3.12 0.82 19.46
CA LEU A 362 -4.04 1.81 18.90
C LEU A 362 -5.36 1.17 18.45
N GLN A 363 -5.34 -0.04 17.90
CA GLN A 363 -6.55 -0.73 17.45
C GLN A 363 -7.44 -1.21 18.61
N LEU A 364 -6.94 -1.29 19.84
CA LEU A 364 -7.78 -1.58 21.01
C LEU A 364 -8.83 -0.48 21.25
N PHE A 365 -8.58 0.71 20.78
CA PHE A 365 -9.48 1.87 20.94
C PHE A 365 -10.36 2.12 19.70
N SER A 366 -10.22 1.35 18.62
CA SER A 366 -11.12 1.43 17.48
C SER A 366 -12.47 0.78 17.81
N HIS A 367 -13.53 1.30 17.21
CA HIS A 367 -14.87 0.71 17.29
C HIS A 367 -15.13 -0.20 16.10
N ARG A 368 -16.07 -1.13 16.21
CA ARG A 368 -16.63 -1.79 15.04
C ARG A 368 -17.30 -0.71 14.19
N PRO A 369 -16.98 -0.60 12.89
CA PRO A 369 -17.74 0.29 12.04
C PRO A 369 -19.21 -0.13 12.09
N GLU A 370 -20.10 0.80 12.44
CA GLU A 370 -21.51 0.58 12.21
C GLU A 370 -21.71 0.61 10.70
N VAL A 371 -22.07 -0.52 10.13
CA VAL A 371 -22.49 -0.57 8.72
C VAL A 371 -23.73 0.30 8.64
N LEU A 372 -23.59 1.49 8.09
CA LEU A 372 -24.74 2.36 7.79
C LEU A 372 -25.57 1.62 6.74
N VAL A 373 -26.58 0.91 7.19
CA VAL A 373 -27.61 0.33 6.32
C VAL A 373 -28.38 1.50 5.74
N VAL A 374 -28.02 1.90 4.53
CA VAL A 374 -28.85 2.84 3.78
C VAL A 374 -30.11 2.09 3.41
N GLU A 375 -31.22 2.39 4.08
CA GLU A 375 -32.52 1.91 3.66
C GLU A 375 -32.73 2.33 2.20
N PRO A 376 -33.10 1.41 1.30
CA PRO A 376 -33.40 1.77 -0.06
C PRO A 376 -34.53 2.78 -0.06
N GLN A 377 -34.28 3.99 -0.51
CA GLN A 377 -35.34 4.94 -0.82
C GLN A 377 -36.13 4.33 -1.99
N VAL A 378 -37.32 3.84 -1.67
CA VAL A 378 -38.32 3.32 -2.62
C VAL A 378 -38.83 4.47 -3.49
#